data_bb8e9f04102b486573218f77f1eff2b8
#
_entry.id   bb8e9f04102b486573218f77f1eff2b8
#
_cell.length_a   1.000
_cell.length_b   1.000
_cell.length_c   1.000
_cell.angle_alpha   90.00
_cell.angle_beta   90.00
_cell.angle_gamma   90.00
#
_symmetry.space_group_name_H-M   'P 1'
#
loop_
_entity.id
_entity.type
_entity.pdbx_description
1 polymer ?
#
loop_
_entity_poly.entity_id
_entity_poly.type
_entity_poly.pdbx_seq_one_letter_code
_entity_poly.pdbx_strand_id
1 'polypeptide(L)'
;TTLAGIDQPDQRFNDGKCDPVGRLWVGTLNFQETPGVAALYRLDERGINSQIPGITISNGIVWSKDGRTCWYIDTPTRRVDAFDYDVVTGRLSNRRPAVVFPDGDFYPDGMAIDEHGHLWVAMWGGGCVLHCDPASGRILGRIEIPGARNITSCAFGGANLDTLFITSSRGDNTDPTLPNAGDLFVAHTGVRGVPSPSFAG
;
A
#
# COMPACT_ATOMS: atom_id res chain seq x y z
N THR A 1 -1.03 -1.32 -26.05
CA THR A 1 -2.48 -1.01 -26.04
C THR A 1 -2.82 -0.42 -24.66
N THR A 2 -3.42 0.77 -24.63
CA THR A 2 -3.94 1.36 -23.39
C THR A 2 -5.25 0.65 -23.05
N LEU A 3 -5.38 0.10 -21.86
CA LEU A 3 -6.59 -0.58 -21.38
C LEU A 3 -7.61 0.45 -20.85
N ALA A 4 -7.14 1.41 -20.05
CA ALA A 4 -7.94 2.48 -19.48
C ALA A 4 -7.04 3.66 -19.08
N GLY A 5 -7.63 4.81 -18.82
CA GLY A 5 -6.93 6.01 -18.36
C GLY A 5 -7.87 6.94 -17.63
N ILE A 6 -7.28 7.91 -16.95
CA ILE A 6 -7.99 9.03 -16.31
C ILE A 6 -7.64 10.32 -17.06
N ASP A 7 -8.62 11.20 -17.25
CA ASP A 7 -8.42 12.52 -17.85
C ASP A 7 -8.12 13.54 -16.72
N GLN A 8 -6.93 13.43 -16.15
CA GLN A 8 -6.45 14.27 -15.05
C GLN A 8 -4.96 14.57 -15.29
N PRO A 9 -4.63 15.63 -16.08
CA PRO A 9 -3.27 15.89 -16.55
C PRO A 9 -2.26 16.15 -15.42
N ASP A 10 -2.73 16.65 -14.27
CA ASP A 10 -1.88 16.96 -13.11
C ASP A 10 -1.76 15.78 -12.12
N GLN A 11 -2.26 14.61 -12.49
CA GLN A 11 -2.22 13.40 -11.65
C GLN A 11 -1.48 12.26 -12.36
N ARG A 12 -0.94 11.37 -11.54
CA ARG A 12 -0.44 10.07 -11.99
C ARG A 12 -1.01 8.96 -11.14
N PHE A 13 -1.05 7.76 -11.68
CA PHE A 13 -1.24 6.57 -10.85
C PHE A 13 -0.06 6.41 -9.88
N ASN A 14 -0.35 5.89 -8.70
CA ASN A 14 0.62 5.64 -7.64
C ASN A 14 0.63 4.15 -7.28
N ASP A 15 0.04 3.75 -6.16
CA ASP A 15 0.00 2.33 -5.77
C ASP A 15 -1.28 1.66 -6.26
N GLY A 16 -1.23 0.34 -6.45
CA GLY A 16 -2.37 -0.45 -6.86
C GLY A 16 -2.16 -1.95 -6.69
N LYS A 17 -3.27 -2.67 -6.58
CA LYS A 17 -3.28 -4.12 -6.41
C LYS A 17 -4.62 -4.70 -6.91
N CYS A 18 -4.60 -5.97 -7.32
CA CYS A 18 -5.83 -6.67 -7.64
C CYS A 18 -6.56 -7.14 -6.37
N ASP A 19 -7.89 -7.03 -6.38
CA ASP A 19 -8.73 -7.58 -5.34
C ASP A 19 -8.88 -9.12 -5.47
N PRO A 20 -9.52 -9.80 -4.52
CA PRO A 20 -9.62 -11.27 -4.53
C PRO A 20 -10.24 -11.91 -5.77
N VAL A 21 -10.97 -11.14 -6.59
CA VAL A 21 -11.57 -11.64 -7.85
C VAL A 21 -10.91 -11.04 -9.10
N GLY A 22 -9.79 -10.35 -8.95
CA GLY A 22 -8.94 -9.91 -10.06
C GLY A 22 -9.30 -8.54 -10.65
N ARG A 23 -10.14 -7.72 -10.02
CA ARG A 23 -10.34 -6.32 -10.42
C ARG A 23 -9.14 -5.50 -9.97
N LEU A 24 -8.58 -4.66 -10.85
CA LEU A 24 -7.46 -3.79 -10.49
C LEU A 24 -7.97 -2.57 -9.71
N TRP A 25 -7.43 -2.37 -8.53
CA TRP A 25 -7.56 -1.15 -7.76
C TRP A 25 -6.27 -0.36 -7.87
N VAL A 26 -6.38 0.91 -8.25
CA VAL A 26 -5.23 1.79 -8.44
C VAL A 26 -5.62 3.19 -8.03
N GLY A 27 -4.78 3.79 -7.23
CA GLY A 27 -5.00 5.15 -6.79
C GLY A 27 -4.10 6.15 -7.49
N THR A 28 -4.42 7.43 -7.29
CA THR A 28 -3.66 8.54 -7.86
C THR A 28 -3.04 9.40 -6.77
N LEU A 29 -2.12 10.26 -7.19
CA LEU A 29 -1.71 11.46 -6.50
C LEU A 29 -1.62 12.61 -7.49
N ASN A 30 -1.80 13.83 -7.01
CA ASN A 30 -1.53 15.05 -7.75
C ASN A 30 -0.06 15.42 -7.61
N PHE A 31 0.59 15.91 -8.67
CA PHE A 31 2.03 16.25 -8.65
C PHE A 31 2.42 17.32 -7.61
N GLN A 32 1.47 18.16 -7.21
CA GLN A 32 1.62 19.15 -6.15
C GLN A 32 1.18 18.62 -4.78
N GLU A 33 0.76 17.36 -4.69
CA GLU A 33 0.22 16.73 -3.48
C GLU A 33 -0.92 17.54 -2.84
N THR A 34 -1.71 18.20 -3.67
CA THR A 34 -2.84 19.01 -3.22
C THR A 34 -3.85 18.14 -2.47
N PRO A 35 -4.22 18.50 -1.23
CA PRO A 35 -5.12 17.68 -0.43
C PRO A 35 -6.49 17.46 -1.09
N GLY A 36 -6.91 16.20 -1.13
CA GLY A 36 -8.28 15.81 -1.49
C GLY A 36 -8.62 15.88 -2.98
N VAL A 37 -7.63 16.04 -3.87
CA VAL A 37 -7.89 16.12 -5.33
C VAL A 37 -7.70 14.79 -6.06
N ALA A 38 -7.09 13.81 -5.42
CA ALA A 38 -6.88 12.47 -5.97
C ALA A 38 -8.00 11.50 -5.61
N ALA A 39 -7.93 10.28 -6.10
CA ALA A 39 -8.92 9.25 -5.82
C ALA A 39 -8.33 7.84 -5.89
N LEU A 40 -9.02 6.88 -5.27
CA LEU A 40 -8.83 5.45 -5.52
C LEU A 40 -9.83 5.01 -6.58
N TYR A 41 -9.35 4.38 -7.64
CA TYR A 41 -10.12 3.87 -8.77
C TYR A 41 -10.15 2.34 -8.76
N ARG A 42 -11.17 1.79 -9.41
CA ARG A 42 -11.26 0.38 -9.74
C ARG A 42 -11.45 0.22 -11.25
N LEU A 43 -10.64 -0.66 -11.85
CA LEU A 43 -10.77 -1.11 -13.23
C LEU A 43 -11.35 -2.54 -13.22
N ASP A 44 -12.45 -2.71 -13.89
CA ASP A 44 -13.13 -3.98 -14.14
C ASP A 44 -13.72 -3.97 -15.57
N GLU A 45 -14.55 -4.96 -15.91
CA GLU A 45 -15.23 -5.08 -17.19
C GLU A 45 -16.07 -3.85 -17.60
N ARG A 46 -16.44 -2.99 -16.64
CA ARG A 46 -17.20 -1.74 -16.84
C ARG A 46 -16.29 -0.52 -17.06
N GLY A 47 -14.97 -0.74 -17.11
CA GLY A 47 -13.98 0.30 -17.24
C GLY A 47 -13.46 0.82 -15.90
N ILE A 48 -12.78 1.97 -15.94
CA ILE A 48 -12.18 2.59 -14.73
C ILE A 48 -13.16 3.56 -14.08
N ASN A 49 -13.41 3.36 -12.78
CA ASN A 49 -14.36 4.16 -12.03
C ASN A 49 -13.79 4.54 -10.64
N SER A 50 -13.99 5.81 -10.23
CA SER A 50 -13.64 6.28 -8.89
C SER A 50 -14.48 5.60 -7.83
N GLN A 51 -13.82 5.04 -6.81
CA GLN A 51 -14.45 4.36 -5.68
C GLN A 51 -14.35 5.18 -4.40
N ILE A 52 -13.22 5.85 -4.18
CA ILE A 52 -13.01 6.75 -3.03
C ILE A 52 -12.43 8.06 -3.58
N PRO A 53 -13.23 9.11 -3.72
CA PRO A 53 -12.75 10.46 -4.03
C PRO A 53 -12.18 11.15 -2.78
N GLY A 54 -11.53 12.29 -2.96
CA GLY A 54 -11.03 13.10 -1.85
C GLY A 54 -9.76 12.54 -1.21
N ILE A 55 -8.98 11.77 -1.95
CA ILE A 55 -7.68 11.24 -1.55
C ILE A 55 -6.59 12.27 -1.85
N THR A 56 -5.51 12.23 -1.08
CA THR A 56 -4.35 13.10 -1.31
C THR A 56 -3.23 12.33 -2.00
N ILE A 57 -2.72 11.27 -1.36
CA ILE A 57 -1.67 10.40 -1.89
C ILE A 57 -2.11 8.96 -1.66
N SER A 58 -2.71 8.36 -2.68
CA SER A 58 -3.16 6.97 -2.60
C SER A 58 -1.96 6.01 -2.53
N ASN A 59 -1.96 5.16 -1.53
CA ASN A 59 -0.90 4.20 -1.30
C ASN A 59 -1.45 2.82 -0.94
N GLY A 60 -0.75 2.06 -0.11
CA GLY A 60 -0.94 0.66 0.15
C GLY A 60 -2.39 0.20 0.22
N ILE A 61 -2.71 -0.87 -0.48
CA ILE A 61 -4.03 -1.51 -0.47
C ILE A 61 -3.87 -3.02 -0.43
N VAL A 62 -4.59 -3.70 0.48
CA VAL A 62 -4.63 -5.16 0.59
C VAL A 62 -5.99 -5.64 1.06
N TRP A 63 -6.27 -6.91 0.85
CA TRP A 63 -7.51 -7.57 1.29
C TRP A 63 -7.20 -8.73 2.24
N SER A 64 -8.12 -8.97 3.17
CA SER A 64 -8.10 -10.17 4.01
C SER A 64 -8.22 -11.43 3.17
N LYS A 65 -7.68 -12.54 3.69
CA LYS A 65 -7.72 -13.83 3.01
C LYS A 65 -9.15 -14.33 2.72
N ASP A 66 -10.11 -13.95 3.57
CA ASP A 66 -11.52 -14.27 3.38
C ASP A 66 -12.26 -13.28 2.45
N GLY A 67 -11.57 -12.25 1.97
CA GLY A 67 -12.09 -11.25 1.05
C GLY A 67 -13.16 -10.32 1.65
N ARG A 68 -13.26 -10.23 2.98
CA ARG A 68 -14.31 -9.42 3.64
C ARG A 68 -13.84 -8.07 4.16
N THR A 69 -12.53 -7.87 4.25
CA THR A 69 -11.93 -6.60 4.70
C THR A 69 -10.93 -6.12 3.68
N CYS A 70 -11.00 -4.83 3.37
CA CYS A 70 -9.97 -4.11 2.62
C CYS A 70 -9.27 -3.14 3.56
N TRP A 71 -7.94 -3.12 3.55
CA TRP A 71 -7.13 -2.09 4.22
C TRP A 71 -6.52 -1.17 3.19
N TYR A 72 -6.51 0.12 3.50
CA TYR A 72 -6.10 1.15 2.55
C TYR A 72 -5.40 2.31 3.25
N ILE A 73 -4.43 2.91 2.56
CA ILE A 73 -3.65 4.05 3.01
C ILE A 73 -3.87 5.26 2.10
N ASP A 74 -4.29 6.37 2.69
CA ASP A 74 -4.06 7.72 2.17
C ASP A 74 -2.96 8.34 3.03
N THR A 75 -1.76 8.43 2.48
CA THR A 75 -0.51 8.71 3.20
C THR A 75 -0.59 9.86 4.22
N PRO A 76 -1.12 11.05 3.90
CA PRO A 76 -1.15 12.17 4.85
C PRO A 76 -2.06 11.93 6.05
N THR A 77 -2.95 10.94 5.99
CA THR A 77 -3.82 10.57 7.13
C THR A 77 -3.06 9.85 8.24
N ARG A 78 -1.83 9.40 7.98
CA ARG A 78 -0.94 8.69 8.93
C ARG A 78 -1.60 7.46 9.56
N ARG A 79 -2.42 6.75 8.78
CA ARG A 79 -3.10 5.55 9.27
C ARG A 79 -3.41 4.58 8.15
N VAL A 80 -3.68 3.35 8.55
CA VAL A 80 -4.36 2.37 7.73
C VAL A 80 -5.84 2.41 8.08
N ASP A 81 -6.69 2.64 7.10
CA ASP A 81 -8.12 2.49 7.25
C ASP A 81 -8.57 1.07 6.84
N ALA A 82 -9.52 0.52 7.57
CA ALA A 82 -10.23 -0.71 7.21
C ALA A 82 -11.60 -0.36 6.62
N PHE A 83 -12.02 -1.16 5.65
CA PHE A 83 -13.35 -1.15 5.06
C PHE A 83 -13.95 -2.55 5.12
N ASP A 84 -15.25 -2.64 5.33
CA ASP A 84 -15.98 -3.85 5.00
C ASP A 84 -16.05 -3.96 3.48
N TYR A 85 -15.71 -5.13 2.96
CA TYR A 85 -15.59 -5.38 1.52
C TYR A 85 -16.56 -6.46 1.06
N ASP A 86 -17.36 -6.13 0.08
CA ASP A 86 -18.21 -7.08 -0.62
C ASP A 86 -17.49 -7.60 -1.87
N VAL A 87 -16.99 -8.81 -1.80
CA VAL A 87 -16.21 -9.42 -2.90
C VAL A 87 -17.01 -9.58 -4.19
N VAL A 88 -18.34 -9.74 -4.12
CA VAL A 88 -19.20 -9.93 -5.30
C VAL A 88 -19.32 -8.62 -6.08
N THR A 89 -19.63 -7.53 -5.38
CA THR A 89 -19.86 -6.22 -6.01
C THR A 89 -18.62 -5.33 -6.05
N GLY A 90 -17.59 -5.64 -5.26
CA GLY A 90 -16.43 -4.77 -5.05
C GLY A 90 -16.74 -3.51 -4.27
N ARG A 91 -17.81 -3.49 -3.47
CA ARG A 91 -18.20 -2.32 -2.69
C ARG A 91 -17.40 -2.23 -1.41
N LEU A 92 -16.89 -1.03 -1.14
CA LEU A 92 -16.31 -0.63 0.14
C LEU A 92 -17.37 0.06 1.00
N SER A 93 -17.40 -0.25 2.30
CA SER A 93 -18.31 0.37 3.27
C SER A 93 -17.68 0.41 4.66
N ASN A 94 -18.30 1.14 5.59
CA ASN A 94 -17.90 1.18 7.00
C ASN A 94 -16.42 1.50 7.22
N ARG A 95 -15.92 2.61 6.61
CA ARG A 95 -14.54 3.11 6.78
C ARG A 95 -14.26 3.40 8.26
N ARG A 96 -13.16 2.84 8.76
CA ARG A 96 -12.73 3.01 10.16
C ARG A 96 -11.20 2.90 10.28
N PRO A 97 -10.56 3.61 11.22
CA PRO A 97 -9.14 3.42 11.50
C PRO A 97 -8.84 1.98 11.96
N ALA A 98 -7.79 1.37 11.42
CA ALA A 98 -7.28 0.07 11.84
C ALA A 98 -5.94 0.20 12.55
N VAL A 99 -4.99 0.95 11.98
CA VAL A 99 -3.70 1.26 12.62
C VAL A 99 -3.46 2.75 12.49
N VAL A 100 -3.09 3.41 13.57
CA VAL A 100 -2.74 4.84 13.58
C VAL A 100 -1.26 4.97 13.92
N PHE A 101 -0.52 5.66 13.08
CA PHE A 101 0.91 5.90 13.29
C PHE A 101 1.13 7.21 14.04
N PRO A 102 2.12 7.28 14.94
CA PRO A 102 2.42 8.50 15.67
C PRO A 102 2.94 9.60 14.73
N ASP A 103 2.90 10.84 15.20
CA ASP A 103 3.51 11.97 14.51
C ASP A 103 5.02 11.80 14.41
N GLY A 104 5.61 12.31 13.32
CA GLY A 104 7.05 12.22 13.03
C GLY A 104 7.33 12.50 11.54
N ASP A 105 8.59 12.47 11.17
CA ASP A 105 9.05 12.69 9.78
C ASP A 105 9.00 11.42 8.93
N PHE A 106 7.98 10.60 9.13
CA PHE A 106 7.77 9.36 8.39
C PHE A 106 6.28 9.15 8.11
N TYR A 107 5.96 8.48 7.02
CA TYR A 107 4.59 8.32 6.54
C TYR A 107 4.35 6.90 6.02
N PRO A 108 3.15 6.32 6.21
CA PRO A 108 2.82 5.03 5.64
C PRO A 108 2.73 5.13 4.11
N ASP A 109 3.32 4.13 3.43
CA ASP A 109 3.41 4.05 1.97
C ASP A 109 2.79 2.72 1.49
N GLY A 110 3.48 1.92 0.69
CA GLY A 110 2.99 0.62 0.25
C GLY A 110 2.90 -0.40 1.37
N MET A 111 2.05 -1.43 1.21
CA MET A 111 1.90 -2.49 2.21
C MET A 111 1.66 -3.87 1.64
N ALA A 112 2.00 -4.88 2.44
CA ALA A 112 1.69 -6.29 2.23
C ALA A 112 0.89 -6.87 3.41
N ILE A 113 0.35 -8.07 3.23
CA ILE A 113 -0.37 -8.82 4.27
C ILE A 113 0.21 -10.22 4.38
N ASP A 114 0.31 -10.74 5.60
CA ASP A 114 0.75 -12.10 5.86
C ASP A 114 -0.43 -13.08 6.09
N GLU A 115 -0.08 -14.35 6.24
CA GLU A 115 -1.05 -15.45 6.41
C GLU A 115 -1.86 -15.37 7.71
N HIS A 116 -1.40 -14.60 8.70
CA HIS A 116 -2.09 -14.32 9.96
C HIS A 116 -3.00 -13.10 9.88
N GLY A 117 -2.96 -12.36 8.75
CA GLY A 117 -3.74 -11.15 8.54
C GLY A 117 -3.07 -9.90 9.10
N HIS A 118 -1.79 -9.97 9.47
CA HIS A 118 -1.02 -8.79 9.90
C HIS A 118 -0.52 -8.02 8.68
N LEU A 119 -0.40 -6.71 8.86
CA LEU A 119 0.04 -5.79 7.81
C LEU A 119 1.53 -5.48 7.95
N TRP A 120 2.22 -5.44 6.82
CA TRP A 120 3.61 -5.01 6.70
C TRP A 120 3.61 -3.70 5.93
N VAL A 121 3.88 -2.60 6.62
CA VAL A 121 3.72 -1.23 6.10
C VAL A 121 5.09 -0.59 5.92
N ALA A 122 5.42 -0.25 4.67
CA ALA A 122 6.62 0.52 4.35
C ALA A 122 6.46 1.95 4.85
N MET A 123 7.54 2.51 5.43
CA MET A 123 7.49 3.85 6.02
C MET A 123 8.41 4.80 5.24
N TRP A 124 7.81 5.65 4.40
CA TRP A 124 8.52 6.75 3.76
C TRP A 124 9.11 7.69 4.81
N GLY A 125 10.39 8.01 4.70
CA GLY A 125 11.10 8.82 5.69
C GLY A 125 11.50 8.06 6.96
N GLY A 126 10.97 6.84 7.19
CA GLY A 126 11.14 6.09 8.44
C GLY A 126 12.28 5.06 8.44
N GLY A 127 12.86 4.75 7.28
CA GLY A 127 13.94 3.76 7.16
C GLY A 127 13.55 2.35 7.59
N CYS A 128 12.26 2.00 7.57
CA CYS A 128 11.79 0.71 8.07
C CYS A 128 10.51 0.22 7.40
N VAL A 129 10.21 -1.06 7.65
CA VAL A 129 8.88 -1.65 7.47
C VAL A 129 8.32 -1.97 8.86
N LEU A 130 7.08 -1.55 9.14
CA LEU A 130 6.37 -1.85 10.38
C LEU A 130 5.48 -3.07 10.22
N HIS A 131 5.55 -4.00 11.19
CA HIS A 131 4.66 -5.15 11.31
C HIS A 131 3.52 -4.78 12.25
N CYS A 132 2.27 -4.83 11.80
CA CYS A 132 1.12 -4.29 12.50
C CYS A 132 -0.02 -5.32 12.58
N ASP A 133 -0.69 -5.37 13.73
CA ASP A 133 -1.96 -6.11 13.88
C ASP A 133 -3.13 -5.13 13.67
N PRO A 134 -3.86 -5.23 12.54
CA PRO A 134 -4.97 -4.32 12.26
C PRO A 134 -6.22 -4.59 13.13
N ALA A 135 -6.31 -5.73 13.82
CA ALA A 135 -7.41 -6.02 14.72
C ALA A 135 -7.28 -5.27 16.06
N SER A 136 -6.06 -5.14 16.56
CA SER A 136 -5.79 -4.40 17.81
C SER A 136 -5.26 -2.99 17.58
N GLY A 137 -4.87 -2.64 16.35
CA GLY A 137 -4.23 -1.38 16.00
C GLY A 137 -2.76 -1.26 16.46
N ARG A 138 -2.14 -2.36 16.92
CA ARG A 138 -0.81 -2.36 17.52
C ARG A 138 0.29 -2.57 16.48
N ILE A 139 1.40 -1.86 16.67
CA ILE A 139 2.67 -2.18 16.01
C ILE A 139 3.31 -3.33 16.79
N LEU A 140 3.51 -4.48 16.13
CA LEU A 140 4.07 -5.70 16.69
C LEU A 140 5.58 -5.78 16.60
N GLY A 141 6.15 -5.12 15.57
CA GLY A 141 7.57 -5.14 15.29
C GLY A 141 7.97 -4.20 14.16
N ARG A 142 9.27 -4.20 13.88
CA ARG A 142 9.81 -3.35 12.82
C ARG A 142 11.06 -4.01 12.21
N ILE A 143 11.24 -3.83 10.89
CA ILE A 143 12.45 -4.19 10.15
C ILE A 143 13.15 -2.90 9.80
N GLU A 144 14.34 -2.68 10.35
CA GLU A 144 15.20 -1.55 9.98
C GLU A 144 15.87 -1.81 8.62
N ILE A 145 15.93 -0.77 7.78
CA ILE A 145 16.58 -0.81 6.47
C ILE A 145 17.82 0.08 6.51
N PRO A 146 19.00 -0.50 6.73
CA PRO A 146 20.21 0.29 6.89
C PRO A 146 20.60 1.00 5.58
N GLY A 147 20.95 2.27 5.69
CA GLY A 147 21.41 3.07 4.55
C GLY A 147 20.34 3.48 3.55
N ALA A 148 19.05 3.34 3.90
CA ALA A 148 17.93 3.88 3.15
C ALA A 148 16.88 4.48 4.10
N ARG A 149 16.29 5.60 3.71
CA ARG A 149 15.30 6.32 4.52
C ARG A 149 13.88 6.21 3.97
N ASN A 150 13.73 6.36 2.65
CA ASN A 150 12.43 6.36 1.98
C ASN A 150 12.07 4.94 1.56
N ILE A 151 11.43 4.20 2.45
CA ILE A 151 10.96 2.84 2.17
C ILE A 151 9.57 2.95 1.55
N THR A 152 9.44 2.48 0.31
CA THR A 152 8.29 2.79 -0.54
C THR A 152 7.24 1.71 -0.57
N SER A 153 7.64 0.43 -0.60
CA SER A 153 6.69 -0.67 -0.64
C SER A 153 7.32 -1.96 -0.16
N CYS A 154 6.50 -2.97 0.06
CA CYS A 154 6.96 -4.32 0.32
C CYS A 154 5.99 -5.35 -0.26
N ALA A 155 6.52 -6.53 -0.58
CA ALA A 155 5.73 -7.66 -1.08
C ALA A 155 6.36 -8.98 -0.66
N PHE A 156 5.54 -9.95 -0.29
CA PHE A 156 5.99 -11.31 -0.08
C PHE A 156 6.23 -12.02 -1.41
N GLY A 157 7.31 -12.76 -1.49
CA GLY A 157 7.72 -13.50 -2.68
C GLY A 157 8.56 -14.72 -2.31
N GLY A 158 9.24 -15.30 -3.33
CA GLY A 158 9.91 -16.58 -3.22
C GLY A 158 8.94 -17.76 -3.39
N ALA A 159 9.48 -18.96 -3.49
CA ALA A 159 8.69 -20.17 -3.77
C ALA A 159 7.63 -20.48 -2.69
N ASN A 160 7.90 -20.05 -1.45
CA ASN A 160 7.04 -20.29 -0.28
C ASN A 160 6.34 -19.02 0.21
N LEU A 161 6.51 -17.88 -0.47
CA LEU A 161 6.05 -16.56 0.00
C LEU A 161 6.60 -16.18 1.39
N ASP A 162 7.79 -16.63 1.76
CA ASP A 162 8.41 -16.44 3.07
C ASP A 162 9.53 -15.37 3.07
N THR A 163 9.73 -14.74 1.94
CA THR A 163 10.70 -13.67 1.74
C THR A 163 9.98 -12.35 1.49
N LEU A 164 10.19 -11.36 2.33
CA LEU A 164 9.68 -10.00 2.13
C LEU A 164 10.68 -9.20 1.29
N PHE A 165 10.28 -8.83 0.09
CA PHE A 165 11.00 -7.89 -0.78
C PHE A 165 10.58 -6.48 -0.43
N ILE A 166 11.54 -5.56 -0.29
CA ILE A 166 11.30 -4.20 0.20
C ILE A 166 11.97 -3.23 -0.76
N THR A 167 11.20 -2.30 -1.30
CA THR A 167 11.71 -1.26 -2.20
C THR A 167 11.97 0.03 -1.45
N SER A 168 12.94 0.79 -1.93
CA SER A 168 13.24 2.13 -1.44
C SER A 168 13.35 3.14 -2.57
N SER A 169 13.20 4.42 -2.26
CA SER A 169 13.42 5.52 -3.19
C SER A 169 14.64 6.33 -2.79
N ARG A 170 15.45 6.67 -3.78
CA ARG A 170 16.51 7.67 -3.61
C ARG A 170 15.91 9.07 -3.48
N GLY A 171 14.81 9.37 -4.21
CA GLY A 171 14.31 10.74 -4.34
C GLY A 171 15.42 11.67 -4.81
N ASP A 172 15.41 12.89 -4.29
CA ASP A 172 16.48 13.87 -4.52
C ASP A 172 17.63 13.76 -3.50
N ASN A 173 17.75 12.58 -2.86
CA ASN A 173 18.68 12.38 -1.77
C ASN A 173 20.14 12.35 -2.27
N THR A 174 20.92 13.29 -1.76
CA THR A 174 22.39 13.36 -1.93
C THR A 174 23.13 13.05 -0.62
N ASP A 175 22.43 12.58 0.42
CA ASP A 175 22.99 12.27 1.72
C ASP A 175 23.93 11.06 1.63
N PRO A 176 25.24 11.23 1.86
CA PRO A 176 26.20 10.14 1.78
C PRO A 176 26.04 9.10 2.91
N THR A 177 25.26 9.40 3.94
CA THR A 177 24.93 8.44 5.01
C THR A 177 23.86 7.43 4.62
N LEU A 178 23.21 7.62 3.46
CA LEU A 178 22.18 6.76 2.90
C LEU A 178 22.63 6.10 1.59
N PRO A 179 23.73 5.30 1.59
CA PRO A 179 24.33 4.77 0.38
C PRO A 179 23.42 3.80 -0.37
N ASN A 180 22.46 3.17 0.33
CA ASN A 180 21.57 2.15 -0.22
C ASN A 180 20.19 2.71 -0.62
N ALA A 181 20.04 4.03 -0.65
CA ALA A 181 18.80 4.67 -1.10
C ALA A 181 18.51 4.34 -2.57
N GLY A 182 17.33 3.77 -2.83
CA GLY A 182 16.91 3.30 -4.16
C GLY A 182 17.19 1.82 -4.42
N ASP A 183 17.80 1.12 -3.48
CA ASP A 183 18.04 -0.33 -3.61
C ASP A 183 16.79 -1.16 -3.27
N LEU A 184 16.83 -2.43 -3.67
CA LEU A 184 15.89 -3.47 -3.29
C LEU A 184 16.49 -4.31 -2.17
N PHE A 185 15.72 -4.49 -1.11
CA PHE A 185 16.11 -5.28 0.08
C PHE A 185 15.26 -6.53 0.20
N VAL A 186 15.77 -7.48 0.96
CA VAL A 186 15.03 -8.69 1.34
C VAL A 186 15.15 -8.94 2.84
N ALA A 187 14.08 -9.49 3.41
CA ALA A 187 14.03 -9.93 4.80
C ALA A 187 13.28 -11.26 4.93
N HIS A 188 13.77 -12.13 5.80
CA HIS A 188 13.07 -13.34 6.19
C HIS A 188 12.29 -13.06 7.47
N THR A 189 10.97 -13.04 7.37
CA THR A 189 10.08 -12.59 8.45
C THR A 189 9.65 -13.72 9.40
N GLY A 190 9.90 -14.97 9.01
CA GLY A 190 9.43 -16.16 9.73
C GLY A 190 7.94 -16.46 9.53
N VAL A 191 7.24 -15.66 8.72
CA VAL A 191 5.84 -15.86 8.32
C VAL A 191 5.72 -15.84 6.81
N ARG A 192 4.60 -16.34 6.28
CA ARG A 192 4.31 -16.33 4.84
C ARG A 192 3.35 -15.21 4.48
N GLY A 193 3.51 -14.69 3.29
CA GLY A 193 2.54 -13.76 2.71
C GLY A 193 1.32 -14.46 2.15
N VAL A 194 0.31 -13.67 1.84
CA VAL A 194 -0.85 -14.10 1.05
C VAL A 194 -0.53 -13.90 -0.44
N PRO A 195 -0.82 -14.87 -1.32
CA PRO A 195 -0.63 -14.70 -2.76
C PRO A 195 -1.41 -13.49 -3.28
N SER A 196 -0.75 -12.65 -4.09
CA SER A 196 -1.43 -11.53 -4.74
C SER A 196 -2.29 -12.07 -5.90
N PRO A 197 -3.58 -11.70 -5.97
CA PRO A 197 -4.43 -12.07 -7.11
C PRO A 197 -3.91 -11.47 -8.42
N SER A 198 -4.13 -12.19 -9.53
CA SER A 198 -3.83 -11.70 -10.85
C SER A 198 -4.99 -10.86 -11.40
N PHE A 199 -4.69 -9.91 -12.30
CA PHE A 199 -5.71 -9.17 -13.01
C PHE A 199 -6.51 -10.13 -13.92
N ALA A 200 -7.82 -10.07 -13.82
CA ALA A 200 -8.72 -10.99 -14.55
C ALA A 200 -9.19 -10.48 -15.91
N GLY A 201 -8.84 -9.22 -16.31
CA GLY A 201 -9.23 -8.62 -17.57
C GLY A 201 -10.30 -7.55 -17.44
#